data_4f733ae26aacd9cf3ffd93160dbca7ed
#
_entry.id   4f733ae26aacd9cf3ffd93160dbca7ed
#
_cell.length_a   1.000
_cell.length_b   1.000
_cell.length_c   1.000
_cell.angle_alpha   90.00
_cell.angle_beta   90.00
_cell.angle_gamma   90.00
#
_symmetry.space_group_name_H-M   'P 1'
#
loop_
_entity.id
_entity.type
_entity.pdbx_description
1 polymer ?
#
loop_
_entity_poly.entity_id
_entity_poly.type
_entity_poly.pdbx_seq_one_letter_code
_entity_poly.pdbx_strand_id
1 'polypeptide(L)'
;MKMHVYGPGGQESPTVLIIHPMLSSASSMKATLCDHMGPGLRFLVPDLSAHGDEAGAPYVSAASEAAAIHEWLASNEMSHLSLGFGASLGGVVLFELLRFPDLSFDQLFIEGVSFYSGGPIARVGGSVLSRVMVAKHRKAVRDPKAGARKLARLYGEEAAGSMVASFAAMSEESIRAIVRDCSHVSLPPLSPTTQRRSTFAYGDKDSDLRLARRVIPRLYPEAELCVWPGSGHCEHMSRDALAYGAMLRNITLGSASTDRS
;
A
#
# COMPACT_ATOMS: atom_id res chain seq x y z
N MET A 1 -13.36 9.07 -5.90
CA MET A 1 -12.45 8.67 -4.81
C MET A 1 -12.73 9.50 -3.57
N LYS A 2 -12.89 8.90 -2.42
CA LYS A 2 -13.05 9.61 -1.14
C LYS A 2 -11.71 9.70 -0.44
N MET A 3 -11.24 10.92 -0.18
CA MET A 3 -10.05 11.18 0.63
C MET A 3 -10.47 11.44 2.08
N HIS A 4 -9.94 10.66 3.01
CA HIS A 4 -10.10 10.90 4.44
C HIS A 4 -8.90 11.69 4.96
N VAL A 5 -9.18 12.71 5.76
CA VAL A 5 -8.15 13.57 6.36
C VAL A 5 -8.22 13.43 7.87
N TYR A 6 -7.10 13.04 8.50
CA TYR A 6 -7.00 12.89 9.95
C TYR A 6 -5.88 13.76 10.49
N GLY A 7 -5.99 14.15 11.76
CA GLY A 7 -5.00 14.98 12.44
C GLY A 7 -5.25 16.49 12.30
N PRO A 8 -4.27 17.32 12.64
CA PRO A 8 -4.42 18.78 12.64
C PRO A 8 -4.62 19.33 11.23
N GLY A 9 -5.50 20.33 11.09
CA GLY A 9 -5.88 20.94 9.81
C GLY A 9 -4.92 22.01 9.27
N GLY A 10 -3.78 22.28 9.91
CA GLY A 10 -2.86 23.34 9.49
C GLY A 10 -1.96 22.92 8.32
N GLN A 11 -1.65 23.87 7.41
CA GLN A 11 -0.71 23.64 6.29
C GLN A 11 0.74 23.39 6.76
N GLU A 12 1.08 23.77 7.99
CA GLU A 12 2.43 23.62 8.54
C GLU A 12 2.71 22.21 9.11
N SER A 13 1.69 21.38 9.26
CA SER A 13 1.86 20.02 9.79
C SER A 13 2.47 19.08 8.74
N PRO A 14 3.52 18.30 9.07
CA PRO A 14 4.03 17.27 8.19
C PRO A 14 2.89 16.38 7.71
N THR A 15 2.74 16.28 6.39
CA THR A 15 1.61 15.59 5.77
C THR A 15 2.04 14.24 5.21
N VAL A 16 1.31 13.20 5.57
CA VAL A 16 1.56 11.80 5.22
C VAL A 16 0.43 11.30 4.33
N LEU A 17 0.75 10.85 3.13
CA LEU A 17 -0.17 10.11 2.27
C LEU A 17 -0.03 8.63 2.55
N ILE A 18 -1.13 7.96 2.92
CA ILE A 18 -1.18 6.51 3.19
C ILE A 18 -2.10 5.84 2.19
N ILE A 19 -1.56 5.04 1.28
CA ILE A 19 -2.32 4.28 0.30
C ILE A 19 -2.38 2.82 0.72
N HIS A 20 -3.59 2.35 1.00
CA HIS A 20 -3.85 1.05 1.61
C HIS A 20 -3.65 -0.15 0.65
N PRO A 21 -3.35 -1.36 1.17
CA PRO A 21 -3.34 -2.58 0.37
C PRO A 21 -4.76 -3.03 -0.02
N MET A 22 -4.84 -3.98 -0.95
CA MET A 22 -6.10 -4.68 -1.24
C MET A 22 -6.72 -5.26 0.05
N LEU A 23 -8.03 -5.26 0.15
CA LEU A 23 -8.81 -5.74 1.31
C LEU A 23 -8.71 -4.86 2.58
N SER A 24 -8.16 -3.67 2.46
CA SER A 24 -8.09 -2.67 3.53
C SER A 24 -8.94 -1.45 3.17
N SER A 25 -8.88 -0.40 3.97
CA SER A 25 -9.60 0.85 3.79
C SER A 25 -8.92 1.98 4.54
N ALA A 26 -9.35 3.23 4.30
CA ALA A 26 -8.88 4.38 5.06
C ALA A 26 -9.11 4.22 6.58
N SER A 27 -10.25 3.69 6.99
CA SER A 27 -10.54 3.44 8.41
C SER A 27 -9.62 2.37 9.01
N SER A 28 -9.31 1.30 8.26
CA SER A 28 -8.36 0.28 8.70
C SER A 28 -6.95 0.85 8.82
N MET A 29 -6.49 1.65 7.86
CA MET A 29 -5.16 2.29 7.91
C MET A 29 -5.08 3.32 9.05
N LYS A 30 -6.18 4.03 9.32
CA LYS A 30 -6.23 4.91 10.49
C LYS A 30 -5.95 4.13 11.77
N ALA A 31 -6.68 3.05 12.01
CA ALA A 31 -6.53 2.24 13.22
C ALA A 31 -5.15 1.54 13.31
N THR A 32 -4.60 1.09 12.17
CA THR A 32 -3.35 0.33 12.15
C THR A 32 -2.11 1.23 12.15
N LEU A 33 -2.15 2.40 11.48
CA LEU A 33 -0.97 3.26 11.32
C LEU A 33 -1.16 4.66 11.92
N CYS A 34 -2.19 5.43 11.50
CA CYS A 34 -2.29 6.83 11.89
C CYS A 34 -2.35 7.00 13.39
N ASP A 35 -3.15 6.17 14.08
CA ASP A 35 -3.32 6.23 15.54
C ASP A 35 -2.04 5.85 16.31
N HIS A 36 -1.07 5.21 15.66
CA HIS A 36 0.22 4.80 16.24
C HIS A 36 1.40 5.67 15.82
N MET A 37 1.23 6.58 14.83
CA MET A 37 2.28 7.52 14.44
C MET A 37 2.39 8.75 15.34
N GLY A 38 1.48 8.88 16.34
CA GLY A 38 1.48 9.96 17.32
C GLY A 38 0.99 11.30 16.78
N PRO A 39 0.92 12.34 17.66
CA PRO A 39 0.31 13.62 17.34
C PRO A 39 1.19 14.48 16.42
N GLY A 40 0.58 15.53 15.86
CA GLY A 40 1.26 16.57 15.07
C GLY A 40 1.45 16.23 13.59
N LEU A 41 0.99 15.08 13.12
CA LEU A 41 0.99 14.70 11.71
C LEU A 41 -0.41 14.84 11.12
N ARG A 42 -0.46 15.28 9.86
CA ARG A 42 -1.68 15.27 9.05
C ARG A 42 -1.65 14.05 8.13
N PHE A 43 -2.72 13.28 8.10
CA PHE A 43 -2.81 12.08 7.28
C PHE A 43 -3.84 12.26 6.17
N LEU A 44 -3.47 11.91 4.96
CA LEU A 44 -4.32 11.80 3.78
C LEU A 44 -4.43 10.31 3.45
N VAL A 45 -5.62 9.76 3.58
CA VAL A 45 -5.86 8.33 3.40
C VAL A 45 -7.02 8.14 2.43
N PRO A 46 -6.76 7.88 1.14
CA PRO A 46 -7.83 7.61 0.18
C PRO A 46 -8.43 6.23 0.43
N ASP A 47 -9.75 6.11 0.26
CA ASP A 47 -10.35 4.83 -0.10
C ASP A 47 -10.21 4.63 -1.61
N LEU A 48 -9.46 3.61 -2.01
CA LEU A 48 -9.34 3.22 -3.42
C LEU A 48 -10.68 2.64 -3.91
N SER A 49 -10.96 2.77 -5.20
CA SER A 49 -12.15 2.16 -5.80
C SER A 49 -12.29 0.69 -5.43
N ALA A 50 -13.51 0.23 -5.21
CA ALA A 50 -13.89 -1.08 -4.69
C ALA A 50 -13.51 -1.35 -3.21
N HIS A 51 -13.09 -0.32 -2.45
CA HIS A 51 -12.70 -0.46 -1.04
C HIS A 51 -13.37 0.63 -0.18
N GLY A 52 -13.53 0.34 1.12
CA GLY A 52 -14.02 1.30 2.11
C GLY A 52 -15.31 2.00 1.68
N ASP A 53 -15.34 3.33 1.77
CA ASP A 53 -16.48 4.14 1.35
C ASP A 53 -16.66 4.20 -0.18
N GLU A 54 -15.66 3.73 -0.95
CA GLU A 54 -15.70 3.59 -2.41
C GLU A 54 -15.98 2.15 -2.86
N ALA A 55 -16.47 1.28 -1.97
CA ALA A 55 -16.77 -0.14 -2.27
C ALA A 55 -17.73 -0.32 -3.45
N GLY A 56 -18.61 0.64 -3.72
CA GLY A 56 -19.54 0.63 -4.86
C GLY A 56 -18.92 1.07 -6.19
N ALA A 57 -17.76 1.72 -6.19
CA ALA A 57 -17.08 2.17 -7.39
C ALA A 57 -16.19 1.05 -7.96
N PRO A 58 -16.22 0.77 -9.27
CA PRO A 58 -15.37 -0.26 -9.86
C PRO A 58 -13.90 0.20 -9.89
N TYR A 59 -12.98 -0.67 -9.46
CA TYR A 59 -11.56 -0.44 -9.67
C TYR A 59 -11.20 -0.67 -11.15
N VAL A 60 -10.57 0.31 -11.76
CA VAL A 60 -10.19 0.29 -13.18
C VAL A 60 -8.69 0.03 -13.34
N SER A 61 -7.85 0.87 -12.71
CA SER A 61 -6.38 0.74 -12.78
C SER A 61 -5.68 1.54 -11.68
N ALA A 62 -4.44 1.16 -11.35
CA ALA A 62 -3.59 1.94 -10.44
C ALA A 62 -3.34 3.37 -10.98
N ALA A 63 -3.23 3.52 -12.28
CA ALA A 63 -3.06 4.83 -12.92
C ALA A 63 -4.29 5.74 -12.72
N SER A 64 -5.52 5.19 -12.80
CA SER A 64 -6.73 5.97 -12.53
C SER A 64 -6.87 6.35 -11.06
N GLU A 65 -6.47 5.48 -10.13
CA GLU A 65 -6.43 5.81 -8.72
C GLU A 65 -5.39 6.91 -8.42
N ALA A 66 -4.19 6.79 -9.00
CA ALA A 66 -3.15 7.81 -8.86
C ALA A 66 -3.58 9.17 -9.44
N ALA A 67 -4.25 9.18 -10.60
CA ALA A 67 -4.78 10.41 -11.20
C ALA A 67 -5.83 11.07 -10.28
N ALA A 68 -6.72 10.29 -9.68
CA ALA A 68 -7.73 10.81 -8.75
C ALA A 68 -7.10 11.35 -7.45
N ILE A 69 -6.04 10.70 -6.93
CA ILE A 69 -5.27 11.21 -5.78
C ILE A 69 -4.59 12.54 -6.16
N HIS A 70 -3.92 12.58 -7.31
CA HIS A 70 -3.23 13.78 -7.79
C HIS A 70 -4.21 14.96 -7.99
N GLU A 71 -5.36 14.72 -8.62
CA GLU A 71 -6.40 15.74 -8.80
C GLU A 71 -6.89 16.28 -7.45
N TRP A 72 -7.10 15.42 -6.46
CA TRP A 72 -7.49 15.85 -5.12
C TRP A 72 -6.38 16.70 -4.47
N LEU A 73 -5.11 16.27 -4.55
CA LEU A 73 -3.97 17.03 -4.02
C LEU A 73 -3.84 18.40 -4.69
N ALA A 74 -3.92 18.46 -6.02
CA ALA A 74 -3.87 19.70 -6.78
C ALA A 74 -5.01 20.65 -6.42
N SER A 75 -6.24 20.15 -6.26
CA SER A 75 -7.41 20.93 -5.86
C SER A 75 -7.32 21.48 -4.43
N ASN A 76 -6.42 20.91 -3.60
CA ASN A 76 -6.13 21.38 -2.25
C ASN A 76 -4.77 22.09 -2.14
N GLU A 77 -4.16 22.47 -3.28
CA GLU A 77 -2.88 23.19 -3.37
C GLU A 77 -1.72 22.44 -2.68
N MET A 78 -1.72 21.11 -2.75
CA MET A 78 -0.72 20.23 -2.14
C MET A 78 0.16 19.61 -3.22
N SER A 79 1.38 20.11 -3.37
CA SER A 79 2.39 19.58 -4.30
C SER A 79 3.58 18.93 -3.59
N HIS A 80 3.63 19.02 -2.25
CA HIS A 80 4.71 18.48 -1.44
C HIS A 80 4.15 17.77 -0.21
N LEU A 81 4.65 16.56 0.06
CA LEU A 81 4.25 15.72 1.18
C LEU A 81 5.47 15.17 1.92
N SER A 82 5.40 15.07 3.25
CA SER A 82 6.52 14.61 4.07
C SER A 82 6.78 13.11 3.91
N LEU A 83 5.72 12.31 3.74
CA LEU A 83 5.84 10.87 3.51
C LEU A 83 4.79 10.39 2.50
N GLY A 84 5.22 9.62 1.51
CA GLY A 84 4.37 8.75 0.72
C GLY A 84 4.51 7.31 1.20
N PHE A 85 3.44 6.75 1.76
CA PHE A 85 3.34 5.34 2.15
C PHE A 85 2.41 4.59 1.20
N GLY A 86 2.86 3.42 0.72
CA GLY A 86 2.03 2.53 -0.08
C GLY A 86 2.31 1.07 0.22
N ALA A 87 1.27 0.30 0.54
CA ALA A 87 1.40 -1.12 0.81
C ALA A 87 0.74 -1.97 -0.29
N SER A 88 1.45 -2.96 -0.83
CA SER A 88 0.96 -3.89 -1.86
C SER A 88 0.30 -3.13 -3.04
N LEU A 89 -1.01 -3.24 -3.25
CA LEU A 89 -1.77 -2.45 -4.23
C LEU A 89 -1.50 -0.94 -4.08
N GLY A 90 -1.47 -0.43 -2.84
CA GLY A 90 -1.15 0.97 -2.55
C GLY A 90 0.25 1.37 -3.00
N GLY A 91 1.22 0.45 -2.96
CA GLY A 91 2.56 0.67 -3.51
C GLY A 91 2.57 0.78 -5.03
N VAL A 92 1.72 0.01 -5.71
CA VAL A 92 1.54 0.11 -7.18
C VAL A 92 0.90 1.45 -7.56
N VAL A 93 -0.11 1.89 -6.81
CA VAL A 93 -0.72 3.22 -7.01
C VAL A 93 0.28 4.34 -6.72
N LEU A 94 1.10 4.21 -5.67
CA LEU A 94 2.15 5.18 -5.35
C LEU A 94 3.18 5.27 -6.49
N PHE A 95 3.58 4.17 -7.12
CA PHE A 95 4.47 4.19 -8.29
C PHE A 95 3.87 4.96 -9.47
N GLU A 96 2.58 4.84 -9.73
CA GLU A 96 1.92 5.64 -10.76
C GLU A 96 1.83 7.12 -10.34
N LEU A 97 1.63 7.41 -9.06
CA LEU A 97 1.60 8.77 -8.53
C LEU A 97 2.96 9.48 -8.66
N LEU A 98 4.07 8.76 -8.52
CA LEU A 98 5.43 9.29 -8.71
C LEU A 98 5.74 9.72 -10.16
N ARG A 99 4.83 9.53 -11.11
CA ARG A 99 4.95 10.01 -12.49
C ARG A 99 4.49 11.45 -12.68
N PHE A 100 3.78 12.01 -11.71
CA PHE A 100 3.36 13.40 -11.75
C PHE A 100 4.53 14.30 -11.32
N PRO A 101 5.09 15.13 -12.23
CA PRO A 101 6.34 15.85 -11.99
C PRO A 101 6.17 17.04 -11.02
N ASP A 102 4.94 17.47 -10.80
CA ASP A 102 4.55 18.55 -9.90
C ASP A 102 4.32 18.08 -8.46
N LEU A 103 4.42 16.75 -8.20
CA LEU A 103 4.28 16.17 -6.87
C LEU A 103 5.65 15.69 -6.34
N SER A 104 5.92 15.99 -5.08
CA SER A 104 7.16 15.60 -4.42
C SER A 104 6.94 15.05 -3.01
N PHE A 105 7.88 14.21 -2.56
CA PHE A 105 7.88 13.58 -1.24
C PHE A 105 9.26 13.73 -0.59
N ASP A 106 9.29 14.02 0.72
CA ASP A 106 10.55 13.97 1.47
C ASP A 106 11.02 12.54 1.67
N GLN A 107 10.08 11.63 1.94
CA GLN A 107 10.36 10.22 2.14
C GLN A 107 9.33 9.36 1.42
N LEU A 108 9.74 8.17 1.00
CA LEU A 108 8.88 7.14 0.43
C LEU A 108 9.06 5.83 1.20
N PHE A 109 7.97 5.22 1.59
CA PHE A 109 7.97 3.91 2.23
C PHE A 109 7.01 2.97 1.51
N ILE A 110 7.54 1.92 0.90
CA ILE A 110 6.81 1.04 0.00
C ILE A 110 6.93 -0.39 0.51
N GLU A 111 5.82 -0.95 1.01
CA GLU A 111 5.80 -2.29 1.60
C GLU A 111 5.14 -3.31 0.67
N GLY A 112 5.80 -4.45 0.47
CA GLY A 112 5.21 -5.60 -0.21
C GLY A 112 4.85 -5.37 -1.67
N VAL A 113 5.43 -4.38 -2.35
CA VAL A 113 5.13 -4.13 -3.76
C VAL A 113 5.75 -5.20 -4.64
N SER A 114 5.01 -5.70 -5.62
CA SER A 114 5.54 -6.64 -6.60
C SER A 114 6.44 -5.91 -7.62
N PHE A 115 7.51 -6.58 -8.04
CA PHE A 115 8.41 -6.13 -9.11
C PHE A 115 8.20 -6.90 -10.43
N TYR A 116 7.10 -7.60 -10.58
CA TYR A 116 6.75 -8.24 -11.85
C TYR A 116 6.39 -7.17 -12.90
N SER A 117 7.32 -6.85 -13.78
CA SER A 117 7.20 -5.77 -14.78
C SER A 117 6.80 -6.26 -16.17
N GLY A 118 6.12 -7.40 -16.26
CA GLY A 118 5.61 -7.91 -17.53
C GLY A 118 6.46 -9.04 -18.14
N GLY A 119 6.13 -9.40 -19.39
CA GLY A 119 6.68 -10.55 -20.09
C GLY A 119 5.70 -11.74 -20.14
N PRO A 120 5.97 -12.75 -20.98
CA PRO A 120 5.06 -13.89 -21.17
C PRO A 120 4.77 -14.66 -19.88
N ILE A 121 5.80 -14.87 -19.05
CA ILE A 121 5.69 -15.60 -17.77
C ILE A 121 4.81 -14.82 -16.78
N ALA A 122 4.99 -13.51 -16.67
CA ALA A 122 4.18 -12.66 -15.79
C ALA A 122 2.71 -12.64 -16.23
N ARG A 123 2.44 -12.61 -17.55
CA ARG A 123 1.08 -12.66 -18.09
C ARG A 123 0.38 -13.98 -17.75
N VAL A 124 1.07 -15.11 -17.93
CA VAL A 124 0.52 -16.44 -17.58
C VAL A 124 0.31 -16.53 -16.09
N GLY A 125 1.30 -16.15 -15.28
CA GLY A 125 1.21 -16.14 -13.81
C GLY A 125 0.07 -15.26 -13.31
N GLY A 126 -0.06 -14.03 -13.84
CA GLY A 126 -1.14 -13.11 -13.53
C GLY A 126 -2.53 -13.68 -13.89
N SER A 127 -2.66 -14.35 -15.02
CA SER A 127 -3.91 -15.02 -15.41
C SER A 127 -4.29 -16.15 -14.46
N VAL A 128 -3.32 -16.97 -14.03
CA VAL A 128 -3.54 -18.04 -13.05
C VAL A 128 -3.91 -17.42 -11.70
N LEU A 129 -3.17 -16.43 -11.23
CA LEU A 129 -3.46 -15.74 -9.97
C LEU A 129 -4.85 -15.11 -9.98
N SER A 130 -5.24 -14.47 -11.08
CA SER A 130 -6.58 -13.91 -11.25
C SER A 130 -7.68 -14.96 -11.11
N ARG A 131 -7.53 -16.14 -11.73
CA ARG A 131 -8.48 -17.25 -11.58
C ARG A 131 -8.56 -17.76 -10.15
N VAL A 132 -7.41 -17.88 -9.47
CA VAL A 132 -7.34 -18.30 -8.06
C VAL A 132 -8.02 -17.27 -7.15
N MET A 133 -7.77 -15.96 -7.37
CA MET A 133 -8.38 -14.90 -6.57
C MET A 133 -9.90 -14.85 -6.76
N VAL A 134 -10.39 -14.96 -8.00
CA VAL A 134 -11.84 -15.05 -8.27
C VAL A 134 -12.46 -16.30 -7.63
N ALA A 135 -11.78 -17.44 -7.66
CA ALA A 135 -12.28 -18.64 -6.98
C ALA A 135 -12.35 -18.48 -5.45
N LYS A 136 -11.34 -17.81 -4.85
CA LYS A 136 -11.35 -17.43 -3.43
C LYS A 136 -12.46 -16.44 -3.11
N HIS A 137 -12.70 -15.46 -3.97
CA HIS A 137 -13.80 -14.50 -3.85
C HIS A 137 -15.16 -15.20 -3.83
N ARG A 138 -15.44 -16.06 -4.83
CA ARG A 138 -16.68 -16.84 -4.86
C ARG A 138 -16.89 -17.69 -3.62
N LYS A 139 -15.79 -18.22 -3.04
CA LYS A 139 -15.85 -18.95 -1.77
C LYS A 139 -16.14 -18.00 -0.59
N ALA A 140 -15.52 -16.82 -0.53
CA ALA A 140 -15.79 -15.82 0.51
C ALA A 140 -17.24 -15.30 0.47
N VAL A 141 -17.81 -15.13 -0.73
CA VAL A 141 -19.24 -14.79 -0.90
C VAL A 141 -20.17 -15.90 -0.37
N ARG A 142 -19.83 -17.18 -0.62
CA ARG A 142 -20.66 -18.31 -0.17
C ARG A 142 -20.53 -18.62 1.33
N ASP A 143 -19.31 -18.50 1.88
CA ASP A 143 -19.00 -18.80 3.28
C ASP A 143 -17.99 -17.81 3.85
N PRO A 144 -18.44 -16.59 4.20
CA PRO A 144 -17.56 -15.57 4.75
C PRO A 144 -16.97 -15.97 6.11
N LYS A 145 -17.68 -16.79 6.92
CA LYS A 145 -17.19 -17.24 8.22
C LYS A 145 -15.96 -18.16 8.09
N ALA A 146 -15.95 -19.04 7.10
CA ALA A 146 -14.79 -19.91 6.86
C ALA A 146 -13.56 -19.10 6.39
N GLY A 147 -13.78 -18.06 5.56
CA GLY A 147 -12.74 -17.13 5.15
C GLY A 147 -12.12 -16.37 6.33
N ALA A 148 -12.98 -15.79 7.17
CA ALA A 148 -12.56 -15.03 8.34
C ALA A 148 -11.74 -15.87 9.33
N ARG A 149 -12.18 -17.10 9.67
CA ARG A 149 -11.44 -18.00 10.57
C ARG A 149 -10.00 -18.26 10.14
N LYS A 150 -9.73 -18.33 8.83
CA LYS A 150 -8.37 -18.53 8.32
C LYS A 150 -7.49 -17.28 8.52
N LEU A 151 -8.03 -16.10 8.30
CA LEU A 151 -7.32 -14.84 8.42
C LEU A 151 -7.19 -14.36 9.87
N ALA A 152 -8.12 -14.75 10.74
CA ALA A 152 -8.15 -14.35 12.15
C ALA A 152 -6.85 -14.71 12.92
N ARG A 153 -6.19 -15.80 12.52
CA ARG A 153 -4.91 -16.21 13.12
C ARG A 153 -3.76 -15.26 12.80
N LEU A 154 -3.84 -14.50 11.70
CA LEU A 154 -2.80 -13.60 11.24
C LEU A 154 -3.11 -12.14 11.61
N TYR A 155 -4.39 -11.75 11.52
CA TYR A 155 -4.80 -10.35 11.62
C TYR A 155 -5.77 -10.04 12.77
N GLY A 156 -6.17 -11.07 13.56
CA GLY A 156 -7.23 -10.95 14.56
C GLY A 156 -8.63 -11.10 13.95
N GLU A 157 -9.63 -11.37 14.81
CA GLU A 157 -11.01 -11.71 14.35
C GLU A 157 -11.71 -10.54 13.65
N GLU A 158 -11.60 -9.33 14.22
CA GLU A 158 -12.25 -8.13 13.70
C GLU A 158 -11.68 -7.73 12.32
N ALA A 159 -10.36 -7.62 12.22
CA ALA A 159 -9.69 -7.29 10.96
C ALA A 159 -9.96 -8.36 9.89
N ALA A 160 -9.92 -9.64 10.25
CA ALA A 160 -10.23 -10.73 9.34
C ALA A 160 -11.68 -10.69 8.84
N GLY A 161 -12.62 -10.36 9.70
CA GLY A 161 -14.04 -10.17 9.34
C GLY A 161 -14.21 -9.04 8.33
N SER A 162 -13.60 -7.90 8.61
CA SER A 162 -13.61 -6.73 7.73
C SER A 162 -12.98 -7.03 6.36
N MET A 163 -11.80 -7.69 6.33
CA MET A 163 -11.13 -8.08 5.09
C MET A 163 -11.99 -8.99 4.21
N VAL A 164 -12.65 -9.98 4.82
CA VAL A 164 -13.52 -10.91 4.08
C VAL A 164 -14.77 -10.21 3.58
N ALA A 165 -15.37 -9.32 4.36
CA ALA A 165 -16.54 -8.54 3.95
C ALA A 165 -16.18 -7.63 2.76
N SER A 166 -15.05 -6.91 2.83
CA SER A 166 -14.54 -6.09 1.74
C SER A 166 -14.30 -6.93 0.48
N PHE A 167 -13.66 -8.10 0.63
CA PHE A 167 -13.42 -9.00 -0.49
C PHE A 167 -14.69 -9.50 -1.14
N ALA A 168 -15.69 -9.90 -0.34
CA ALA A 168 -16.96 -10.40 -0.84
C ALA A 168 -17.81 -9.31 -1.53
N ALA A 169 -17.61 -8.04 -1.16
CA ALA A 169 -18.29 -6.91 -1.78
C ALA A 169 -17.72 -6.48 -3.13
N MET A 170 -16.45 -6.85 -3.43
CA MET A 170 -15.81 -6.50 -4.71
C MET A 170 -16.46 -7.19 -5.91
N SER A 171 -16.47 -6.54 -7.07
CA SER A 171 -16.79 -7.21 -8.32
C SER A 171 -15.63 -8.10 -8.80
N GLU A 172 -15.94 -9.15 -9.57
CA GLU A 172 -14.90 -9.98 -10.18
C GLU A 172 -14.02 -9.18 -11.14
N GLU A 173 -14.57 -8.18 -11.82
CA GLU A 173 -13.87 -7.27 -12.72
C GLU A 173 -12.84 -6.44 -11.95
N SER A 174 -13.21 -5.87 -10.81
CA SER A 174 -12.30 -5.13 -9.93
C SER A 174 -11.16 -6.03 -9.43
N ILE A 175 -11.46 -7.26 -8.99
CA ILE A 175 -10.45 -8.23 -8.58
C ILE A 175 -9.48 -8.55 -9.72
N ARG A 176 -9.99 -8.77 -10.94
CA ARG A 176 -9.13 -9.04 -12.11
C ARG A 176 -8.23 -7.85 -12.45
N ALA A 177 -8.78 -6.63 -12.38
CA ALA A 177 -8.03 -5.41 -12.65
C ALA A 177 -6.92 -5.19 -11.61
N ILE A 178 -7.21 -5.36 -10.31
CA ILE A 178 -6.22 -5.27 -9.23
C ILE A 178 -5.10 -6.32 -9.44
N VAL A 179 -5.47 -7.58 -9.70
CA VAL A 179 -4.47 -8.64 -9.91
C VAL A 179 -3.63 -8.37 -11.14
N ARG A 180 -4.22 -7.83 -12.22
CA ARG A 180 -3.48 -7.40 -13.41
C ARG A 180 -2.43 -6.37 -13.06
N ASP A 181 -2.80 -5.30 -12.35
CA ASP A 181 -1.91 -4.19 -12.02
C ASP A 181 -0.80 -4.64 -11.06
N CYS A 182 -1.10 -5.46 -10.04
CA CYS A 182 -0.11 -6.04 -9.14
C CYS A 182 0.82 -7.07 -9.83
N SER A 183 0.39 -7.67 -10.96
CA SER A 183 1.19 -8.64 -11.73
C SER A 183 1.98 -8.00 -12.89
N HIS A 184 1.70 -6.73 -13.21
CA HIS A 184 2.34 -5.98 -14.31
C HIS A 184 2.65 -4.56 -13.86
N VAL A 185 3.51 -4.47 -12.84
CA VAL A 185 3.87 -3.19 -12.23
C VAL A 185 4.71 -2.35 -13.19
N SER A 186 4.30 -1.12 -13.38
CA SER A 186 5.03 -0.13 -14.16
C SER A 186 6.00 0.62 -13.23
N LEU A 187 7.28 0.26 -13.29
CA LEU A 187 8.30 0.80 -12.41
C LEU A 187 8.70 2.22 -12.85
N PRO A 188 8.51 3.27 -12.01
CA PRO A 188 8.87 4.63 -12.36
C PRO A 188 10.40 4.80 -12.36
N PRO A 189 10.96 5.65 -13.23
CA PRO A 189 12.35 6.06 -13.10
C PRO A 189 12.49 6.98 -11.87
N LEU A 190 13.23 6.54 -10.85
CA LEU A 190 13.53 7.35 -9.68
C LEU A 190 14.91 8.00 -9.81
N SER A 191 14.99 9.31 -9.57
CA SER A 191 16.28 10.00 -9.49
C SER A 191 17.12 9.45 -8.33
N PRO A 192 18.45 9.54 -8.36
CA PRO A 192 19.29 9.12 -7.23
C PRO A 192 18.86 9.76 -5.89
N THR A 193 18.43 11.02 -5.93
CA THR A 193 17.92 11.72 -4.75
C THR A 193 16.63 11.09 -4.23
N THR A 194 15.69 10.77 -5.10
CA THR A 194 14.44 10.09 -4.73
C THR A 194 14.72 8.68 -4.20
N GLN A 195 15.66 7.95 -4.81
CA GLN A 195 16.06 6.62 -4.35
C GLN A 195 16.58 6.65 -2.90
N ARG A 196 17.47 7.59 -2.55
CA ARG A 196 17.99 7.74 -1.18
C ARG A 196 16.93 8.05 -0.12
N ARG A 197 15.77 8.52 -0.56
CA ARG A 197 14.60 8.79 0.30
C ARG A 197 13.56 7.68 0.24
N SER A 198 13.88 6.56 -0.41
CA SER A 198 12.96 5.44 -0.62
C SER A 198 13.39 4.22 0.16
N THR A 199 12.48 3.70 0.98
CA THR A 199 12.62 2.41 1.66
C THR A 199 11.63 1.43 1.07
N PHE A 200 12.12 0.28 0.60
CA PHE A 200 11.32 -0.87 0.22
C PHE A 200 11.31 -1.87 1.37
N ALA A 201 10.15 -2.28 1.86
CA ALA A 201 10.02 -3.17 3.00
C ALA A 201 9.29 -4.47 2.63
N TYR A 202 9.75 -5.60 3.18
CA TYR A 202 9.15 -6.92 2.96
C TYR A 202 9.27 -7.78 4.21
N GLY A 203 8.31 -8.66 4.42
CA GLY A 203 8.52 -9.79 5.33
C GLY A 203 9.50 -10.81 4.74
N ASP A 204 10.24 -11.53 5.57
CA ASP A 204 11.17 -12.59 5.12
C ASP A 204 10.44 -13.80 4.52
N LYS A 205 9.13 -13.95 4.83
CA LYS A 205 8.24 -14.97 4.26
C LYS A 205 7.41 -14.46 3.08
N ASP A 206 7.57 -13.19 2.69
CA ASP A 206 6.88 -12.62 1.53
C ASP A 206 7.46 -13.22 0.24
N SER A 207 6.60 -13.75 -0.62
CA SER A 207 6.99 -14.33 -1.91
C SER A 207 7.65 -13.32 -2.85
N ASP A 208 7.29 -12.03 -2.74
CA ASP A 208 7.82 -10.96 -3.59
C ASP A 208 9.24 -10.53 -3.20
N LEU A 209 9.68 -10.79 -1.96
CA LEU A 209 11.03 -10.46 -1.49
C LEU A 209 12.13 -11.04 -2.38
N ARG A 210 11.96 -12.28 -2.89
CA ARG A 210 12.97 -12.91 -3.74
C ARG A 210 13.24 -12.12 -5.02
N LEU A 211 12.20 -11.55 -5.62
CA LEU A 211 12.32 -10.73 -6.81
C LEU A 211 12.83 -9.34 -6.45
N ALA A 212 12.32 -8.74 -5.38
CA ALA A 212 12.74 -7.45 -4.86
C ALA A 212 14.27 -7.39 -4.61
N ARG A 213 14.83 -8.39 -3.94
CA ARG A 213 16.30 -8.53 -3.72
C ARG A 213 17.15 -8.53 -5.00
N ARG A 214 16.56 -8.89 -6.15
CA ARG A 214 17.26 -8.89 -7.44
C ARG A 214 17.05 -7.59 -8.21
N VAL A 215 15.89 -6.99 -8.08
CA VAL A 215 15.48 -5.85 -8.90
C VAL A 215 15.89 -4.53 -8.25
N ILE A 216 15.66 -4.36 -6.95
CA ILE A 216 15.97 -3.10 -6.24
C ILE A 216 17.44 -2.68 -6.42
N PRO A 217 18.46 -3.51 -6.17
CA PRO A 217 19.85 -3.10 -6.33
C PRO A 217 20.25 -2.75 -7.77
N ARG A 218 19.45 -3.16 -8.75
CA ARG A 218 19.73 -2.88 -10.18
C ARG A 218 19.03 -1.64 -10.69
N LEU A 219 17.77 -1.43 -10.27
CA LEU A 219 16.95 -0.31 -10.75
C LEU A 219 17.02 0.89 -9.80
N TYR A 220 17.14 0.64 -8.51
CA TYR A 220 17.14 1.63 -7.45
C TYR A 220 18.30 1.42 -6.47
N PRO A 221 19.56 1.49 -6.95
CA PRO A 221 20.75 1.12 -6.16
C PRO A 221 20.97 1.99 -4.91
N GLU A 222 20.40 3.20 -4.88
CA GLU A 222 20.50 4.10 -3.73
C GLU A 222 19.34 3.93 -2.72
N ALA A 223 18.34 3.08 -3.05
CA ALA A 223 17.19 2.85 -2.17
C ALA A 223 17.51 1.82 -1.08
N GLU A 224 16.87 1.98 0.07
CA GLU A 224 16.98 1.04 1.18
C GLU A 224 16.06 -0.17 0.98
N LEU A 225 16.54 -1.37 1.33
CA LEU A 225 15.73 -2.59 1.42
C LEU A 225 15.66 -3.04 2.89
N CYS A 226 14.48 -2.91 3.49
CA CYS A 226 14.17 -3.38 4.83
C CYS A 226 13.52 -4.77 4.78
N VAL A 227 13.91 -5.69 5.68
CA VAL A 227 13.32 -7.03 5.73
C VAL A 227 12.90 -7.37 7.16
N TRP A 228 11.61 -7.68 7.35
CA TRP A 228 11.01 -7.98 8.63
C TRP A 228 11.09 -9.49 8.94
N PRO A 229 11.84 -9.89 9.99
CA PRO A 229 11.92 -11.30 10.37
C PRO A 229 10.57 -11.90 10.78
N GLY A 230 10.29 -13.10 10.33
CA GLY A 230 9.12 -13.86 10.72
C GLY A 230 7.80 -13.37 10.15
N SER A 231 7.80 -12.36 9.27
CA SER A 231 6.60 -11.72 8.73
C SER A 231 6.31 -12.16 7.30
N GLY A 232 5.02 -12.28 6.96
CA GLY A 232 4.52 -12.46 5.60
C GLY A 232 4.26 -11.15 4.88
N HIS A 233 3.45 -11.20 3.82
CA HIS A 233 3.10 -10.07 2.97
C HIS A 233 2.30 -9.01 3.75
N CYS A 234 2.85 -7.81 3.93
CA CYS A 234 2.27 -6.69 4.69
C CYS A 234 1.77 -7.07 6.10
N GLU A 235 2.34 -8.12 6.70
CA GLU A 235 1.91 -8.62 8.01
C GLU A 235 2.51 -7.79 9.15
N HIS A 236 3.71 -7.25 8.97
CA HIS A 236 4.46 -6.60 10.05
C HIS A 236 3.74 -5.38 10.62
N MET A 237 3.12 -4.55 9.79
CA MET A 237 2.37 -3.38 10.25
C MET A 237 1.20 -3.72 11.16
N SER A 238 0.55 -4.88 10.97
CA SER A 238 -0.56 -5.32 11.82
C SER A 238 -0.08 -6.06 13.06
N ARG A 239 1.10 -6.66 12.99
CA ARG A 239 1.66 -7.48 14.06
C ARG A 239 2.25 -6.65 15.19
N ASP A 240 2.85 -5.50 14.86
CA ASP A 240 3.41 -4.56 15.83
C ASP A 240 3.13 -3.12 15.37
N ALA A 241 1.85 -2.75 15.40
CA ALA A 241 1.39 -1.46 14.90
C ALA A 241 2.04 -0.28 15.64
N LEU A 242 2.33 -0.43 16.94
CA LEU A 242 2.95 0.61 17.75
C LEU A 242 4.40 0.88 17.31
N ALA A 243 5.23 -0.15 17.23
CA ALA A 243 6.62 0.00 16.79
C ALA A 243 6.70 0.43 15.32
N TYR A 244 5.81 -0.11 14.47
CA TYR A 244 5.74 0.26 13.07
C TYR A 244 5.34 1.73 12.88
N GLY A 245 4.31 2.20 13.60
CA GLY A 245 3.89 3.59 13.57
C GLY A 245 4.98 4.55 14.08
N ALA A 246 5.67 4.19 15.18
CA ALA A 246 6.79 4.97 15.69
C ALA A 246 7.95 5.07 14.69
N MET A 247 8.28 3.97 14.00
CA MET A 247 9.28 3.96 12.93
C MET A 247 8.89 4.88 11.77
N LEU A 248 7.66 4.79 11.25
CA LEU A 248 7.19 5.67 10.18
C LEU A 248 7.17 7.14 10.60
N ARG A 249 6.82 7.42 11.85
CA ARG A 249 6.93 8.78 12.40
C ARG A 249 8.37 9.30 12.34
N ASN A 250 9.34 8.50 12.78
CA ASN A 250 10.76 8.89 12.76
C ASN A 250 11.23 9.16 11.33
N ILE A 251 10.85 8.32 10.37
CA ILE A 251 11.12 8.53 8.94
C ILE A 251 10.49 9.85 8.47
N THR A 252 9.22 10.10 8.79
CA THR A 252 8.49 11.31 8.39
C THR A 252 9.12 12.59 8.91
N LEU A 253 9.62 12.57 10.15
CA LEU A 253 10.21 13.74 10.81
C LEU A 253 11.71 13.90 10.56
N GLY A 254 12.33 13.04 9.75
CA GLY A 254 13.77 13.07 9.47
C GLY A 254 14.64 12.75 10.69
N SER A 255 14.05 12.20 11.75
CA SER A 255 14.79 11.75 12.92
C SER A 255 15.55 10.47 12.53
N ALA A 256 16.88 10.55 12.38
CA ALA A 256 17.70 9.38 12.13
C ALA A 256 17.42 8.32 13.20
N SER A 257 17.00 7.14 12.79
CA SER A 257 16.91 5.98 13.68
C SER A 257 18.32 5.65 14.18
N THR A 258 18.61 5.93 15.44
CA THR A 258 19.88 5.58 16.10
C THR A 258 19.95 4.12 16.51
N ASP A 259 18.94 3.31 16.19
CA ASP A 259 18.93 1.88 16.48
C ASP A 259 18.68 1.07 15.20
N ARG A 260 19.78 0.87 14.45
CA ARG A 260 19.85 -0.12 13.38
C ARG A 260 20.92 -1.14 13.79
N SER A 261 20.56 -2.07 14.63
CA SER A 261 21.35 -3.28 14.92
C SER A 261 20.58 -4.52 14.51
#